data_6e1d9e0823a36da3ca75e00582f8e78c
#
_entry.id   6e1d9e0823a36da3ca75e00582f8e78c
#
_cell.length_a   1.000
_cell.length_b   1.000
_cell.length_c   1.000
_cell.angle_alpha   90.00
_cell.angle_beta   90.00
_cell.angle_gamma   90.00
#
_symmetry.space_group_name_H-M   'P 1'
#
loop_
_entity.id
_entity.type
_entity.pdbx_description
1 polymer ?
#
loop_
_entity_poly.entity_id
_entity_poly.type
_entity_poly.pdbx_seq_one_letter_code
_entity_poly.pdbx_strand_id
1 'polypeptide(L)'
;MLEVELDIFSGMPNPKWLLSDREEKELLDRVIAEPTQISPAYTPDEQFSLGYRGLIVREIKTDESSWSKARLASASPLPNEFRVGSKPGTQATATWLLQTSEMKYKQSRVTDELREVAAGGVALVQSSGGAVDLANSTILDAADNVEYSYFPTVTGEGAHTPGGGGIVAEGATWFPCGANYFDANANFFNDPAHIAKNNCYCFASNHRADSRYARPGRRGGQPATSITCAGVIAGLYADGWKDGCQPNGLTIVLVIWPNVDYHFYRLVTGGPSWWWGHKPGGTPAKYTDDCGHSLYQVNGSGYAPNNCCRGNYTNFCGYFYQNNSTAFVA
;
A
#
# COMPACT_ATOMS: atom_id res chain seq x y z
N MET A 1 19.01 7.89 -18.65
CA MET A 1 19.03 6.73 -17.74
C MET A 1 17.64 6.55 -17.14
N LEU A 2 17.09 5.35 -17.18
CA LEU A 2 15.78 5.02 -16.64
C LEU A 2 15.89 4.25 -15.33
N GLU A 3 15.12 4.67 -14.32
CA GLU A 3 14.90 3.95 -13.06
C GLU A 3 13.56 3.20 -13.16
N VAL A 4 13.57 1.94 -12.77
CA VAL A 4 12.36 1.13 -12.59
C VAL A 4 12.09 0.99 -11.10
N GLU A 5 10.84 1.22 -10.69
CA GLU A 5 10.34 1.00 -9.34
C GLU A 5 9.26 -0.09 -9.39
N LEU A 6 9.44 -1.16 -8.62
CA LEU A 6 8.40 -2.16 -8.41
C LEU A 6 7.40 -1.61 -7.40
N ASP A 7 6.24 -1.15 -7.87
CA ASP A 7 5.19 -0.58 -7.01
C ASP A 7 4.38 -1.71 -6.36
N ILE A 8 4.77 -2.07 -5.13
CA ILE A 8 4.24 -3.22 -4.40
C ILE A 8 3.99 -2.93 -2.91
N PHE A 9 4.78 -2.05 -2.28
CA PHE A 9 4.69 -1.76 -0.86
C PHE A 9 3.77 -0.58 -0.55
N SER A 10 3.07 -0.65 0.56
CA SER A 10 2.20 0.43 1.05
C SER A 10 2.90 1.34 2.04
N GLY A 11 3.70 0.79 2.93
CA GLY A 11 4.40 1.51 3.99
C GLY A 11 5.88 1.67 3.73
N MET A 12 6.53 0.63 3.24
CA MET A 12 7.96 0.59 2.99
C MET A 12 8.34 1.21 1.64
N PRO A 13 9.61 1.65 1.47
CA PRO A 13 10.13 2.06 0.18
C PRO A 13 10.12 0.91 -0.84
N ASN A 14 9.49 1.14 -1.98
CA ASN A 14 9.47 0.20 -3.09
C ASN A 14 10.89 -0.10 -3.59
N PRO A 15 11.16 -1.35 -4.02
CA PRO A 15 12.39 -1.73 -4.68
C PRO A 15 12.60 -0.98 -5.99
N LYS A 16 13.86 -0.61 -6.27
CA LYS A 16 14.23 0.16 -7.46
C LYS A 16 15.52 -0.35 -8.08
N TRP A 17 15.65 -0.20 -9.40
CA TRP A 17 16.89 -0.48 -10.12
C TRP A 17 17.02 0.39 -11.36
N LEU A 18 18.23 0.49 -11.87
CA LEU A 18 18.52 1.24 -13.12
C LEU A 18 18.59 0.28 -14.30
N LEU A 19 18.06 0.70 -15.42
CA LEU A 19 18.26 0.00 -16.69
C LEU A 19 19.66 0.34 -17.26
N SER A 20 20.29 -0.65 -17.89
CA SER A 20 21.47 -0.42 -18.73
C SER A 20 21.05 0.21 -20.08
N ASP A 21 22.00 0.78 -20.80
CA ASP A 21 21.73 1.40 -22.12
C ASP A 21 21.05 0.42 -23.10
N ARG A 22 21.42 -0.86 -23.03
CA ARG A 22 20.79 -1.90 -23.85
C ARG A 22 19.33 -2.14 -23.45
N GLU A 23 19.06 -2.21 -22.15
CA GLU A 23 17.71 -2.39 -21.62
C GLU A 23 16.84 -1.16 -21.87
N GLU A 24 17.39 0.05 -21.77
CA GLU A 24 16.69 1.28 -22.14
C GLU A 24 16.27 1.29 -23.60
N LYS A 25 17.18 0.87 -24.48
CA LYS A 25 16.88 0.76 -25.90
C LYS A 25 15.79 -0.27 -26.17
N GLU A 26 15.88 -1.44 -25.54
CA GLU A 26 14.86 -2.49 -25.70
C GLU A 26 13.48 -2.03 -25.18
N LEU A 27 13.43 -1.34 -24.02
CA LEU A 27 12.18 -0.77 -23.53
C LEU A 27 11.60 0.25 -24.51
N LEU A 28 12.45 1.11 -25.07
CA LEU A 28 12.04 2.09 -26.06
C LEU A 28 11.43 1.43 -27.30
N ASP A 29 12.08 0.40 -27.82
CA ASP A 29 11.62 -0.34 -29.00
C ASP A 29 10.24 -0.98 -28.73
N ARG A 30 10.02 -1.55 -27.52
CA ARG A 30 8.74 -2.12 -27.07
C ARG A 30 7.63 -1.06 -27.00
N VAL A 31 7.92 0.09 -26.40
CA VAL A 31 6.94 1.18 -26.23
C VAL A 31 6.60 1.85 -27.58
N ILE A 32 7.56 1.98 -28.48
CA ILE A 32 7.32 2.52 -29.83
C ILE A 32 6.47 1.52 -30.65
N ALA A 33 6.77 0.23 -30.56
CA ALA A 33 6.02 -0.80 -31.27
C ALA A 33 4.56 -0.88 -30.79
N GLU A 34 4.32 -0.68 -29.50
CA GLU A 34 2.99 -0.75 -28.89
C GLU A 34 2.84 0.30 -27.77
N PRO A 35 2.43 1.53 -28.10
CA PRO A 35 2.29 2.63 -27.13
C PRO A 35 1.26 2.35 -26.03
N THR A 36 0.35 1.39 -26.22
CA THR A 36 -0.63 0.95 -25.20
C THR A 36 -0.02 0.19 -24.04
N GLN A 37 1.26 -0.23 -24.16
CA GLN A 37 2.02 -0.88 -23.07
C GLN A 37 2.24 0.03 -21.84
N ILE A 38 2.10 1.34 -21.99
CA ILE A 38 2.30 2.30 -20.92
C ILE A 38 1.01 3.03 -20.55
N SER A 39 0.94 3.44 -19.28
CA SER A 39 -0.12 4.30 -18.76
C SER A 39 0.50 5.39 -17.88
N PRO A 40 -0.23 6.46 -17.54
CA PRO A 40 0.25 7.43 -16.55
C PRO A 40 0.69 6.71 -15.27
N ALA A 41 1.78 7.17 -14.66
CA ALA A 41 2.30 6.57 -13.44
C ALA A 41 1.29 6.63 -12.28
N TYR A 42 0.49 7.70 -12.26
CA TYR A 42 -0.54 7.96 -11.24
C TYR A 42 -1.79 8.51 -11.90
N THR A 43 -2.93 7.93 -11.55
CA THR A 43 -4.25 8.36 -12.01
C THR A 43 -5.14 8.51 -10.78
N PRO A 44 -5.75 9.69 -10.53
CA PRO A 44 -6.54 9.94 -9.32
C PRO A 44 -7.73 8.99 -9.12
N ASP A 45 -8.32 8.54 -10.23
CA ASP A 45 -9.52 7.70 -10.22
C ASP A 45 -9.22 6.20 -10.30
N GLU A 46 -7.94 5.81 -10.44
CA GLU A 46 -7.56 4.40 -10.54
C GLU A 46 -7.48 3.76 -9.16
N GLN A 47 -8.23 2.68 -8.96
CA GLN A 47 -8.22 1.93 -7.72
C GLN A 47 -7.18 0.79 -7.79
N PHE A 48 -6.20 0.87 -6.94
CA PHE A 48 -5.14 -0.13 -6.81
C PHE A 48 -5.34 -1.01 -5.58
N SER A 49 -5.01 -2.29 -5.70
CA SER A 49 -4.99 -3.24 -4.59
C SER A 49 -3.74 -3.08 -3.70
N LEU A 50 -3.75 -3.70 -2.54
CA LEU A 50 -2.56 -3.95 -1.76
C LEU A 50 -1.67 -4.96 -2.50
N GLY A 51 -0.34 -4.84 -2.36
CA GLY A 51 0.60 -5.67 -3.10
C GLY A 51 0.94 -5.10 -4.48
N TYR A 52 1.07 -5.95 -5.50
CA TYR A 52 1.54 -5.55 -6.83
C TYR A 52 0.57 -4.57 -7.53
N ARG A 53 1.11 -3.44 -7.98
CA ARG A 53 0.38 -2.38 -8.69
C ARG A 53 1.02 -1.99 -10.03
N GLY A 54 2.02 -2.74 -10.46
CA GLY A 54 2.78 -2.48 -11.68
C GLY A 54 4.21 -2.01 -11.43
N LEU A 55 4.86 -1.62 -12.50
CA LEU A 55 6.22 -1.10 -12.53
C LEU A 55 6.17 0.36 -12.98
N ILE A 56 6.75 1.25 -12.19
CA ILE A 56 6.86 2.67 -12.55
C ILE A 56 8.26 2.90 -13.12
N VAL A 57 8.31 3.43 -14.33
CA VAL A 57 9.56 3.79 -15.00
C VAL A 57 9.69 5.30 -15.00
N ARG A 58 10.85 5.81 -14.57
CA ARG A 58 11.16 7.24 -14.51
C ARG A 58 12.45 7.56 -15.23
N GLU A 59 12.44 8.64 -15.95
CA GLU A 59 13.67 9.23 -16.48
C GLU A 59 14.42 9.95 -15.36
N ILE A 60 15.64 9.45 -15.04
CA ILE A 60 16.59 10.20 -14.22
C ILE A 60 17.40 11.05 -15.20
N LYS A 61 17.35 12.37 -15.04
CA LYS A 61 18.01 13.32 -15.92
C LYS A 61 19.52 13.03 -15.99
N THR A 62 19.92 12.54 -17.14
CA THR A 62 21.28 12.59 -17.66
C THR A 62 21.17 13.13 -19.07
N ASP A 63 21.95 14.12 -19.44
CA ASP A 63 21.79 14.89 -20.67
C ASP A 63 21.89 14.09 -21.99
N GLU A 64 22.12 12.78 -21.94
CA GLU A 64 22.40 11.96 -23.13
C GLU A 64 21.68 10.59 -23.20
N SER A 65 20.62 10.34 -22.44
CA SER A 65 19.94 9.02 -22.52
C SER A 65 19.30 8.82 -23.88
N SER A 66 19.26 7.56 -24.34
CA SER A 66 18.54 7.17 -25.57
C SER A 66 17.05 7.52 -25.48
N TRP A 67 16.47 7.43 -24.29
CA TRP A 67 15.09 7.80 -24.02
C TRP A 67 14.87 9.32 -24.21
N SER A 68 15.73 10.17 -23.65
CA SER A 68 15.65 11.63 -23.81
C SER A 68 15.72 12.03 -25.28
N LYS A 69 16.64 11.43 -26.05
CA LYS A 69 16.79 11.69 -27.49
C LYS A 69 15.56 11.26 -28.28
N ALA A 70 15.03 10.05 -28.00
CA ALA A 70 13.83 9.54 -28.65
C ALA A 70 12.58 10.35 -28.29
N ARG A 71 12.45 10.80 -27.04
CA ARG A 71 11.37 11.66 -26.58
C ARG A 71 11.34 13.00 -27.30
N LEU A 72 12.50 13.59 -27.54
CA LEU A 72 12.63 14.86 -28.27
C LEU A 72 12.40 14.71 -29.79
N ALA A 73 12.69 13.52 -30.33
CA ALA A 73 12.56 13.23 -31.76
C ALA A 73 11.19 12.66 -32.16
N SER A 74 10.37 12.24 -31.20
CA SER A 74 9.08 11.61 -31.45
C SER A 74 7.98 12.63 -31.73
N ALA A 75 7.14 12.36 -32.72
CA ALA A 75 5.90 13.12 -32.98
C ALA A 75 4.87 13.02 -31.85
N SER A 76 4.92 11.93 -31.06
CA SER A 76 4.20 11.79 -29.79
C SER A 76 5.22 11.83 -28.65
N PRO A 77 5.18 12.81 -27.76
CA PRO A 77 6.18 12.92 -26.69
C PRO A 77 6.03 11.74 -25.72
N LEU A 78 7.11 10.95 -25.60
CA LEU A 78 7.19 9.92 -24.56
C LEU A 78 7.19 10.58 -23.18
N PRO A 79 6.45 10.02 -22.19
CA PRO A 79 6.38 10.61 -20.85
C PRO A 79 7.71 10.44 -20.09
N ASN A 80 8.00 11.37 -19.16
CA ASN A 80 9.15 11.27 -18.26
C ASN A 80 8.96 10.17 -17.21
N GLU A 81 7.72 9.83 -16.93
CA GLU A 81 7.30 8.82 -15.95
C GLU A 81 6.04 8.13 -16.44
N PHE A 82 6.03 6.81 -16.34
CA PHE A 82 4.90 5.99 -16.79
C PHE A 82 4.84 4.69 -16.01
N ARG A 83 3.72 4.00 -16.10
CA ARG A 83 3.46 2.70 -15.46
C ARG A 83 3.33 1.61 -16.52
N VAL A 84 3.81 0.40 -16.18
CA VAL A 84 3.69 -0.82 -16.98
C VAL A 84 3.17 -1.94 -16.08
N GLY A 85 2.37 -2.84 -16.62
CA GLY A 85 1.92 -4.06 -15.92
C GLY A 85 0.76 -3.88 -14.96
N SER A 86 0.10 -2.71 -14.96
CA SER A 86 -1.13 -2.49 -14.18
C SER A 86 -2.41 -2.73 -14.98
N LYS A 87 -2.31 -2.91 -16.30
CA LYS A 87 -3.44 -3.07 -17.20
C LYS A 87 -3.31 -4.31 -18.09
N PRO A 88 -4.43 -4.92 -18.53
CA PRO A 88 -4.39 -5.99 -19.52
C PRO A 88 -3.63 -5.56 -20.79
N GLY A 89 -2.89 -6.51 -21.38
CA GLY A 89 -2.09 -6.27 -22.57
C GLY A 89 -0.66 -5.75 -22.31
N THR A 90 -0.31 -5.37 -21.07
CA THR A 90 1.02 -4.82 -20.72
C THR A 90 1.97 -5.83 -20.08
N GLN A 91 1.58 -7.11 -19.98
CA GLN A 91 2.26 -8.14 -19.19
C GLN A 91 3.62 -8.52 -19.77
N ALA A 92 3.75 -8.59 -21.10
CA ALA A 92 5.00 -9.00 -21.74
C ALA A 92 6.15 -8.03 -21.38
N THR A 93 5.88 -6.73 -21.42
CA THR A 93 6.86 -5.70 -21.03
C THR A 93 7.10 -5.70 -19.52
N ALA A 94 6.05 -5.89 -18.70
CA ALA A 94 6.19 -5.98 -17.25
C ALA A 94 7.02 -7.19 -16.82
N THR A 95 6.77 -8.37 -17.40
CA THR A 95 7.55 -9.60 -17.13
C THR A 95 9.00 -9.40 -17.50
N TRP A 96 9.27 -8.82 -18.67
CA TRP A 96 10.62 -8.53 -19.10
C TRP A 96 11.33 -7.52 -18.15
N LEU A 97 10.66 -6.46 -17.74
CA LEU A 97 11.21 -5.51 -16.76
C LEU A 97 11.53 -6.18 -15.42
N LEU A 98 10.67 -7.07 -14.92
CA LEU A 98 10.96 -7.85 -13.71
C LEU A 98 12.22 -8.71 -13.87
N GLN A 99 12.44 -9.33 -15.03
CA GLN A 99 13.64 -10.11 -15.33
C GLN A 99 14.90 -9.26 -15.28
N THR A 100 14.85 -7.98 -15.70
CA THR A 100 16.02 -7.08 -15.60
C THR A 100 16.49 -6.83 -14.16
N SER A 101 15.63 -7.08 -13.16
CA SER A 101 15.99 -6.95 -11.75
C SER A 101 16.88 -8.10 -11.23
N GLU A 102 16.91 -9.27 -11.88
CA GLU A 102 17.65 -10.46 -11.43
C GLU A 102 19.14 -10.20 -11.26
N MET A 103 19.79 -9.68 -12.31
CA MET A 103 21.21 -9.38 -12.30
C MET A 103 21.60 -8.22 -11.36
N LYS A 104 20.59 -7.52 -10.84
CA LYS A 104 20.73 -6.30 -10.04
C LYS A 104 20.26 -6.49 -8.60
N TYR A 105 20.12 -7.73 -8.13
CA TYR A 105 19.59 -8.09 -6.82
C TYR A 105 20.16 -7.24 -5.66
N LYS A 106 21.49 -7.05 -5.62
CA LYS A 106 22.14 -6.27 -4.55
C LYS A 106 21.77 -4.77 -4.59
N GLN A 107 21.38 -4.25 -5.76
CA GLN A 107 20.99 -2.85 -5.95
C GLN A 107 19.49 -2.66 -5.82
N SER A 108 18.72 -3.59 -6.39
CA SER A 108 17.26 -3.48 -6.50
C SER A 108 16.50 -3.83 -5.22
N ARG A 109 17.07 -4.67 -4.34
CA ARG A 109 16.39 -5.31 -3.20
C ARG A 109 15.16 -6.16 -3.60
N VAL A 110 15.05 -6.54 -4.87
CA VAL A 110 14.02 -7.48 -5.34
C VAL A 110 14.51 -8.88 -5.05
N THR A 111 14.01 -9.50 -3.98
CA THR A 111 14.29 -10.91 -3.64
C THR A 111 13.59 -11.84 -4.62
N ASP A 112 14.00 -13.10 -4.69
CA ASP A 112 13.35 -14.10 -5.55
C ASP A 112 11.87 -14.27 -5.16
N GLU A 113 11.60 -14.32 -3.85
CA GLU A 113 10.26 -14.38 -3.29
C GLU A 113 9.40 -13.16 -3.69
N LEU A 114 9.96 -11.96 -3.60
CA LEU A 114 9.25 -10.74 -4.01
C LEU A 114 9.01 -10.70 -5.53
N ARG A 115 9.94 -11.25 -6.31
CA ARG A 115 9.79 -11.36 -7.77
C ARG A 115 8.67 -12.35 -8.12
N GLU A 116 8.58 -13.47 -7.40
CA GLU A 116 7.50 -14.45 -7.58
C GLU A 116 6.13 -13.83 -7.28
N VAL A 117 5.99 -13.11 -6.17
CA VAL A 117 4.75 -12.36 -5.85
C VAL A 117 4.41 -11.34 -6.95
N ALA A 118 5.41 -10.60 -7.43
CA ALA A 118 5.20 -9.62 -8.49
C ALA A 118 4.80 -10.29 -9.83
N ALA A 119 5.42 -11.43 -10.17
CA ALA A 119 5.07 -12.20 -11.37
C ALA A 119 3.64 -12.76 -11.28
N GLY A 120 3.23 -13.23 -10.11
CA GLY A 120 1.83 -13.60 -9.82
C GLY A 120 0.88 -12.43 -10.05
N GLY A 121 1.23 -11.23 -9.57
CA GLY A 121 0.46 -10.02 -9.81
C GLY A 121 0.35 -9.63 -11.29
N VAL A 122 1.43 -9.74 -12.05
CA VAL A 122 1.42 -9.54 -13.53
C VAL A 122 0.46 -10.52 -14.21
N ALA A 123 0.47 -11.81 -13.81
CA ALA A 123 -0.40 -12.83 -14.37
C ALA A 123 -1.88 -12.58 -14.05
N LEU A 124 -2.20 -12.13 -12.85
CA LEU A 124 -3.56 -11.79 -12.44
C LEU A 124 -4.16 -10.64 -13.24
N VAL A 125 -3.39 -9.60 -13.56
CA VAL A 125 -3.84 -8.50 -14.43
C VAL A 125 -4.27 -9.01 -15.80
N GLN A 126 -3.72 -10.11 -16.28
CA GLN A 126 -4.10 -10.73 -17.57
C GLN A 126 -5.47 -11.40 -17.53
N SER A 127 -5.81 -12.06 -16.42
CA SER A 127 -7.02 -12.87 -16.29
C SER A 127 -8.28 -12.04 -16.02
N SER A 128 -8.11 -10.84 -15.52
CA SER A 128 -9.19 -10.01 -15.01
C SER A 128 -9.65 -8.93 -15.97
N GLY A 129 -10.03 -9.19 -17.16
CA GLY A 129 -10.62 -8.26 -18.16
C GLY A 129 -11.18 -6.89 -17.67
N GLY A 130 -10.60 -6.31 -16.63
CA GLY A 130 -10.93 -5.01 -16.01
C GLY A 130 -11.25 -5.00 -14.53
N ALA A 131 -11.48 -6.14 -13.88
CA ALA A 131 -11.57 -6.23 -12.42
C ALA A 131 -10.84 -7.50 -11.95
N VAL A 132 -9.84 -7.33 -11.11
CA VAL A 132 -9.12 -8.47 -10.53
C VAL A 132 -10.03 -9.11 -9.49
N ASP A 133 -10.63 -10.25 -9.83
CA ASP A 133 -11.29 -11.10 -8.83
C ASP A 133 -10.20 -11.89 -8.07
N LEU A 134 -9.64 -11.26 -7.05
CA LEU A 134 -8.64 -11.87 -6.18
C LEU A 134 -9.21 -13.00 -5.30
N ALA A 135 -10.54 -13.17 -5.27
CA ALA A 135 -11.20 -14.20 -4.49
C ALA A 135 -10.89 -15.63 -4.99
N ASN A 136 -10.37 -15.78 -6.22
CA ASN A 136 -10.06 -17.07 -6.84
C ASN A 136 -8.57 -17.30 -7.12
N SER A 137 -7.66 -16.49 -6.59
CA SER A 137 -6.24 -16.76 -6.76
C SER A 137 -5.75 -17.77 -5.74
N THR A 138 -5.74 -19.04 -6.14
CA THR A 138 -5.21 -20.20 -5.38
C THR A 138 -3.69 -20.15 -5.10
N ILE A 139 -3.03 -19.03 -5.33
CA ILE A 139 -1.58 -18.88 -5.08
C ILE A 139 -1.27 -18.55 -3.62
N LEU A 140 -2.29 -18.22 -2.80
CA LEU A 140 -2.10 -17.85 -1.39
C LEU A 140 -2.86 -18.72 -0.38
N ASP A 141 -3.43 -19.85 -0.81
CA ASP A 141 -4.14 -20.79 0.07
C ASP A 141 -3.20 -21.78 0.80
N ALA A 142 -2.04 -21.36 1.20
CA ALA A 142 -1.19 -22.13 2.12
C ALA A 142 -1.26 -21.61 3.57
N ALA A 143 -2.31 -20.89 3.93
CA ALA A 143 -2.60 -20.55 5.33
C ALA A 143 -4.04 -20.91 5.64
N ASP A 144 -4.17 -22.08 6.24
CA ASP A 144 -5.27 -22.67 7.00
C ASP A 144 -6.60 -21.93 7.06
N ASN A 145 -7.65 -22.66 6.68
CA ASN A 145 -9.04 -22.47 7.06
C ASN A 145 -9.17 -22.04 8.53
N VAL A 146 -9.20 -20.77 8.80
CA VAL A 146 -9.69 -20.22 10.05
C VAL A 146 -11.15 -19.85 9.82
N GLU A 147 -12.03 -20.71 10.29
CA GLU A 147 -13.45 -20.48 10.38
C GLU A 147 -13.69 -19.25 11.26
N TYR A 148 -14.05 -18.12 10.66
CA TYR A 148 -14.34 -16.87 11.40
C TYR A 148 -15.66 -17.03 12.14
N SER A 149 -15.58 -17.44 13.39
CA SER A 149 -16.72 -17.52 14.29
C SER A 149 -17.16 -16.11 14.71
N TYR A 150 -18.45 -15.91 14.67
CA TYR A 150 -19.28 -14.82 15.14
C TYR A 150 -18.74 -14.13 16.40
N PHE A 151 -18.69 -12.79 16.40
CA PHE A 151 -18.26 -11.97 17.53
C PHE A 151 -19.14 -12.20 18.77
N PRO A 152 -18.58 -12.57 19.91
CA PRO A 152 -19.27 -12.40 21.18
C PRO A 152 -19.18 -10.92 21.58
N THR A 153 -20.30 -10.34 21.97
CA THR A 153 -20.38 -9.09 22.71
C THR A 153 -19.66 -9.29 24.04
N VAL A 154 -18.43 -8.80 24.16
CA VAL A 154 -17.73 -8.81 25.45
C VAL A 154 -17.84 -7.43 26.07
N THR A 155 -18.64 -7.34 27.11
CA THR A 155 -18.60 -6.27 28.10
C THR A 155 -17.41 -6.55 29.03
N GLY A 156 -16.34 -5.77 28.93
CA GLY A 156 -15.22 -5.89 29.87
C GLY A 156 -13.98 -5.13 29.41
N GLU A 157 -13.49 -4.26 30.27
CA GLU A 157 -12.22 -3.58 30.10
C GLU A 157 -11.07 -4.60 30.07
N GLY A 158 -10.50 -4.81 28.90
CA GLY A 158 -9.30 -5.63 28.71
C GLY A 158 -8.08 -4.71 28.56
N ALA A 159 -7.36 -4.49 29.65
CA ALA A 159 -6.09 -3.79 29.65
C ALA A 159 -5.06 -4.60 28.84
N HIS A 160 -4.48 -4.00 27.83
CA HIS A 160 -3.27 -4.49 27.18
C HIS A 160 -2.10 -4.39 28.15
N THR A 161 -1.52 -5.51 28.57
CA THR A 161 -0.25 -5.52 29.28
C THR A 161 0.90 -5.26 28.33
N PRO A 162 1.78 -4.30 28.59
CA PRO A 162 2.99 -4.10 27.81
C PRO A 162 3.99 -5.24 28.11
N GLY A 163 4.37 -5.98 27.11
CA GLY A 163 5.46 -6.93 27.22
C GLY A 163 5.07 -8.39 26.97
N GLY A 164 5.08 -8.77 25.72
CA GLY A 164 4.98 -10.16 25.32
C GLY A 164 4.74 -10.25 23.81
N GLY A 165 5.74 -10.69 23.04
CA GLY A 165 5.60 -10.98 21.62
C GLY A 165 4.62 -12.11 21.42
N GLY A 166 3.34 -11.79 21.43
CA GLY A 166 2.24 -12.67 21.06
C GLY A 166 1.51 -12.03 19.90
N ILE A 167 1.18 -12.82 18.89
CA ILE A 167 0.10 -12.57 17.97
C ILE A 167 -1.04 -12.04 18.84
N VAL A 168 -1.50 -10.79 18.59
CA VAL A 168 -2.68 -10.29 19.30
C VAL A 168 -3.80 -11.24 18.96
N ALA A 169 -4.24 -11.99 19.97
CA ALA A 169 -5.29 -12.97 19.83
C ALA A 169 -6.50 -12.32 19.15
N GLU A 170 -7.12 -13.06 18.27
CA GLU A 170 -8.46 -12.81 17.76
C GLU A 170 -9.34 -12.27 18.88
N GLY A 171 -9.81 -11.01 18.75
CA GLY A 171 -10.65 -10.40 19.77
C GLY A 171 -10.19 -9.08 20.36
N ALA A 172 -9.20 -8.39 19.76
CA ALA A 172 -8.97 -6.99 20.11
C ALA A 172 -10.27 -6.22 19.83
N THR A 173 -11.03 -5.98 20.88
CA THR A 173 -12.32 -5.31 20.81
C THR A 173 -12.11 -3.89 20.34
N TRP A 174 -12.64 -3.58 19.15
CA TRP A 174 -12.72 -2.23 18.69
C TRP A 174 -13.78 -1.48 19.51
N PHE A 175 -13.41 -0.33 20.05
CA PHE A 175 -14.34 0.55 20.73
C PHE A 175 -14.52 1.82 19.89
N PRO A 176 -15.80 2.16 19.53
CA PRO A 176 -16.07 3.50 19.04
C PRO A 176 -15.79 4.47 20.19
N CYS A 177 -14.79 5.32 20.00
CA CYS A 177 -14.54 6.39 20.96
C CYS A 177 -15.64 7.45 20.79
N GLY A 178 -16.27 7.88 21.87
CA GLY A 178 -17.40 8.84 21.85
C GLY A 178 -17.04 10.24 21.31
N ALA A 179 -15.77 10.52 21.07
CA ALA A 179 -15.27 11.79 20.52
C ALA A 179 -14.26 11.54 19.39
N ASN A 180 -14.59 10.63 18.48
CA ASN A 180 -13.75 10.36 17.32
C ASN A 180 -13.71 11.55 16.35
N TYR A 181 -12.54 11.79 15.79
CA TYR A 181 -12.39 12.66 14.64
C TYR A 181 -12.69 11.87 13.36
N PHE A 182 -13.60 12.39 12.57
CA PHE A 182 -13.97 11.80 11.29
C PHE A 182 -13.71 12.77 10.15
N ASP A 183 -13.02 12.30 9.13
CA ASP A 183 -12.77 13.05 7.91
C ASP A 183 -12.75 12.08 6.72
N ALA A 184 -13.82 12.12 5.93
CA ALA A 184 -13.96 11.29 4.74
C ALA A 184 -13.33 11.94 3.50
N ASN A 185 -12.61 13.06 3.63
CA ASN A 185 -12.09 13.79 2.49
C ASN A 185 -10.87 13.12 1.86
N ALA A 186 -11.11 12.05 1.07
CA ALA A 186 -10.06 11.41 0.27
C ALA A 186 -9.38 12.38 -0.70
N ASN A 187 -10.08 13.41 -1.17
CA ASN A 187 -9.53 14.40 -2.10
C ASN A 187 -8.31 15.13 -1.53
N PHE A 188 -8.24 15.28 -0.21
CA PHE A 188 -7.06 15.82 0.44
C PHE A 188 -5.79 15.00 0.13
N PHE A 189 -5.91 13.65 0.04
CA PHE A 189 -4.80 12.76 -0.28
C PHE A 189 -4.73 12.40 -1.76
N ASN A 190 -5.80 12.58 -2.53
CA ASN A 190 -5.89 12.23 -3.94
C ASN A 190 -5.59 13.41 -4.88
N ASP A 191 -5.19 14.55 -4.34
CA ASP A 191 -4.67 15.67 -5.10
C ASP A 191 -3.45 15.21 -5.94
N PRO A 192 -3.46 15.40 -7.28
CA PRO A 192 -2.36 14.96 -8.15
C PRO A 192 -0.97 15.44 -7.74
N ALA A 193 -0.87 16.60 -7.08
CA ALA A 193 0.40 17.13 -6.58
C ALA A 193 0.93 16.39 -5.33
N HIS A 194 0.08 15.65 -4.64
CA HIS A 194 0.35 15.04 -3.33
C HIS A 194 0.20 13.52 -3.29
N ILE A 195 -0.56 12.95 -4.23
CA ILE A 195 -0.94 11.53 -4.24
C ILE A 195 0.28 10.58 -4.14
N ALA A 196 1.32 10.82 -4.91
CA ALA A 196 2.53 10.00 -4.93
C ALA A 196 3.50 10.29 -3.77
N LYS A 197 3.26 11.35 -3.00
CA LYS A 197 4.14 11.83 -1.94
C LYS A 197 3.71 11.41 -0.53
N ASN A 198 2.59 10.70 -0.42
CA ASN A 198 2.05 10.29 0.87
C ASN A 198 1.70 8.80 0.83
N ASN A 199 2.11 8.06 1.85
CA ASN A 199 1.84 6.64 1.99
C ASN A 199 0.65 6.35 2.92
N CYS A 200 0.43 5.08 3.25
CA CYS A 200 -0.65 4.64 4.12
C CYS A 200 -0.56 5.26 5.53
N TYR A 201 0.64 5.49 6.06
CA TYR A 201 0.81 6.07 7.39
C TYR A 201 0.46 7.57 7.42
N CYS A 202 0.77 8.32 6.35
CA CYS A 202 0.30 9.70 6.19
C CYS A 202 -1.23 9.75 6.17
N PHE A 203 -1.87 8.87 5.42
CA PHE A 203 -3.34 8.80 5.37
C PHE A 203 -3.93 8.45 6.73
N ALA A 204 -3.40 7.44 7.40
CA ALA A 204 -3.84 7.01 8.73
C ALA A 204 -3.74 8.14 9.77
N SER A 205 -2.67 8.91 9.71
CA SER A 205 -2.42 10.04 10.62
C SER A 205 -3.15 11.33 10.20
N ASN A 206 -3.94 11.30 9.14
CA ASN A 206 -4.61 12.49 8.57
C ASN A 206 -3.66 13.67 8.32
N HIS A 207 -2.39 13.38 8.02
CA HIS A 207 -1.34 14.37 7.87
C HIS A 207 -0.55 14.14 6.58
N ARG A 208 -0.59 15.12 5.66
CA ARG A 208 0.28 15.13 4.47
C ARG A 208 1.67 15.62 4.87
N ALA A 209 2.59 14.68 5.08
CA ALA A 209 3.99 15.01 5.30
C ALA A 209 4.73 15.31 4.01
N ASP A 210 4.12 14.98 2.85
CA ASP A 210 4.76 14.97 1.53
C ASP A 210 6.10 14.23 1.54
N SER A 211 6.24 13.32 2.49
CA SER A 211 7.31 12.34 2.59
C SER A 211 6.74 11.01 2.10
N ARG A 212 7.16 10.58 0.92
CA ARG A 212 6.64 9.37 0.25
C ARG A 212 6.64 8.13 1.15
N TYR A 213 7.53 8.10 2.13
CA TYR A 213 7.72 6.97 3.03
C TYR A 213 7.77 7.42 4.48
N ALA A 214 6.70 8.08 4.95
CA ALA A 214 6.53 8.32 6.36
C ALA A 214 6.57 6.99 7.12
N ARG A 215 7.34 6.95 8.21
CA ARG A 215 7.65 5.71 8.92
C ARG A 215 7.23 5.81 10.38
N PRO A 216 6.47 4.82 10.92
CA PRO A 216 6.13 4.77 12.34
C PRO A 216 7.37 4.90 13.23
N GLY A 217 7.29 5.79 14.21
CA GLY A 217 8.34 6.08 15.17
C GLY A 217 9.40 7.06 14.71
N ARG A 218 9.42 7.44 13.43
CA ARG A 218 10.45 8.36 12.93
C ARG A 218 10.33 9.74 13.56
N ARG A 219 9.12 10.25 13.69
CA ARG A 219 8.89 11.52 14.37
C ARG A 219 9.25 11.47 15.85
N GLY A 220 8.90 10.39 16.54
CA GLY A 220 9.23 10.16 17.96
C GLY A 220 10.70 9.81 18.21
N GLY A 221 11.55 9.79 17.17
CA GLY A 221 12.98 9.48 17.28
C GLY A 221 13.30 7.99 17.47
N GLN A 222 12.31 7.12 17.36
CA GLN A 222 12.45 5.66 17.51
C GLN A 222 11.76 4.93 16.33
N PRO A 223 12.31 5.04 15.11
CA PRO A 223 11.69 4.40 13.95
C PRO A 223 11.63 2.89 14.12
N ALA A 224 10.51 2.30 13.66
CA ALA A 224 10.31 0.86 13.68
C ALA A 224 11.52 0.13 13.05
N THR A 225 12.07 -0.86 13.74
CA THR A 225 13.28 -1.58 13.32
C THR A 225 13.00 -2.92 12.65
N SER A 226 11.80 -3.45 12.83
CA SER A 226 11.34 -4.69 12.21
C SER A 226 9.90 -4.57 11.69
N ILE A 227 9.58 -5.33 10.66
CA ILE A 227 8.24 -5.38 10.06
C ILE A 227 7.45 -6.54 10.69
N THR A 228 7.21 -6.39 11.98
CA THR A 228 6.36 -7.24 12.80
C THR A 228 5.35 -6.37 13.55
N CYS A 229 4.26 -6.94 14.06
CA CYS A 229 3.32 -6.18 14.89
C CYS A 229 4.06 -5.45 16.01
N ALA A 230 4.88 -6.16 16.79
CA ALA A 230 5.61 -5.56 17.92
C ALA A 230 6.55 -4.41 17.48
N GLY A 231 7.29 -4.60 16.39
CA GLY A 231 8.25 -3.60 15.90
C GLY A 231 7.58 -2.33 15.39
N VAL A 232 6.47 -2.45 14.66
CA VAL A 232 5.72 -1.30 14.14
C VAL A 232 4.91 -0.62 15.26
N ILE A 233 4.32 -1.38 16.19
CA ILE A 233 3.62 -0.84 17.37
C ILE A 233 4.57 -0.01 18.24
N ALA A 234 5.80 -0.47 18.47
CA ALA A 234 6.79 0.33 19.20
C ALA A 234 7.02 1.71 18.56
N GLY A 235 7.09 1.75 17.22
CA GLY A 235 7.15 2.99 16.47
C GLY A 235 5.89 3.85 16.62
N LEU A 236 4.70 3.24 16.57
CA LEU A 236 3.45 3.97 16.80
C LEU A 236 3.44 4.64 18.18
N TYR A 237 3.84 3.92 19.22
CA TYR A 237 3.90 4.49 20.59
C TYR A 237 4.91 5.63 20.69
N ALA A 238 6.06 5.53 20.03
CA ALA A 238 7.03 6.61 19.96
C ALA A 238 6.46 7.87 19.28
N ASP A 239 5.61 7.71 18.27
CA ASP A 239 4.90 8.81 17.60
C ASP A 239 3.69 9.32 18.41
N GLY A 240 3.36 8.69 19.54
CA GLY A 240 2.30 9.13 20.46
C GLY A 240 0.96 8.42 20.32
N TRP A 241 0.86 7.38 19.49
CA TRP A 241 -0.34 6.55 19.42
C TRP A 241 -0.57 5.77 20.71
N LYS A 242 -1.81 5.44 21.03
CA LYS A 242 -2.25 4.79 22.27
C LYS A 242 -3.19 3.63 21.97
N ASP A 243 -3.32 2.70 22.92
CA ASP A 243 -4.29 1.59 22.85
C ASP A 243 -5.72 2.02 23.23
N GLY A 244 -5.87 3.17 23.84
CA GLY A 244 -7.16 3.68 24.31
C GLY A 244 -7.59 4.98 23.64
N CYS A 245 -8.87 5.24 23.70
CA CYS A 245 -9.51 6.44 23.14
C CYS A 245 -8.80 7.73 23.52
N GLN A 246 -8.68 8.64 22.57
CA GLN A 246 -8.14 9.97 22.76
C GLN A 246 -9.20 11.02 22.40
N PRO A 247 -9.23 12.18 23.10
CA PRO A 247 -10.13 13.28 22.73
C PRO A 247 -9.85 13.73 21.28
N ASN A 248 -10.91 13.95 20.49
CA ASN A 248 -10.80 14.27 19.05
C ASN A 248 -9.91 13.26 18.31
N GLY A 249 -10.08 11.97 18.64
CA GLY A 249 -9.16 10.90 18.29
C GLY A 249 -9.38 10.34 16.91
N LEU A 250 -8.31 10.19 16.16
CA LEU A 250 -8.24 9.27 15.02
C LEU A 250 -8.26 7.84 15.54
N THR A 251 -8.91 6.94 14.81
CA THR A 251 -8.85 5.50 15.01
C THR A 251 -8.23 4.86 13.79
N ILE A 252 -7.15 4.11 13.99
CA ILE A 252 -6.44 3.42 12.92
C ILE A 252 -6.30 1.93 13.22
N VAL A 253 -6.09 1.15 12.18
CA VAL A 253 -5.75 -0.27 12.25
C VAL A 253 -4.40 -0.48 11.58
N LEU A 254 -3.55 -1.28 12.22
CA LEU A 254 -2.29 -1.77 11.67
C LEU A 254 -2.46 -3.24 11.21
N VAL A 255 -2.04 -3.49 9.97
CA VAL A 255 -1.87 -4.85 9.43
C VAL A 255 -0.46 -5.02 8.87
N ILE A 256 0.08 -6.25 8.92
CA ILE A 256 1.45 -6.56 8.53
C ILE A 256 1.46 -7.65 7.45
N TRP A 257 2.22 -7.43 6.41
CA TRP A 257 2.81 -8.47 5.58
C TRP A 257 4.10 -8.92 6.26
N PRO A 258 4.12 -10.11 6.89
CA PRO A 258 5.20 -10.50 7.80
C PRO A 258 6.60 -10.32 7.22
N ASN A 259 7.44 -9.56 7.91
CA ASN A 259 8.83 -9.23 7.55
C ASN A 259 9.03 -8.44 6.25
N VAL A 260 7.94 -8.04 5.56
CA VAL A 260 7.99 -7.41 4.23
C VAL A 260 7.50 -5.98 4.26
N ASP A 261 6.24 -5.75 4.67
CA ASP A 261 5.63 -4.43 4.67
C ASP A 261 4.56 -4.27 5.76
N TYR A 262 4.11 -3.04 6.00
CA TYR A 262 2.99 -2.72 6.86
C TYR A 262 1.96 -1.88 6.11
N HIS A 263 0.71 -1.94 6.57
CA HIS A 263 -0.35 -1.11 6.04
C HIS A 263 -1.27 -0.60 7.14
N PHE A 264 -1.86 0.58 6.89
CA PHE A 264 -2.79 1.22 7.80
C PHE A 264 -4.13 1.51 7.14
N TYR A 265 -5.18 1.29 7.92
CA TYR A 265 -6.52 1.79 7.66
C TYR A 265 -6.87 2.87 8.66
N ARG A 266 -7.75 3.80 8.28
CA ARG A 266 -8.30 4.81 9.18
C ARG A 266 -9.82 4.76 9.15
N LEU A 267 -10.45 4.91 10.32
CA LEU A 267 -11.87 5.14 10.44
C LEU A 267 -12.17 6.56 9.97
N VAL A 268 -12.99 6.71 8.91
CA VAL A 268 -13.23 7.99 8.25
C VAL A 268 -14.63 8.55 8.50
N THR A 269 -15.57 7.73 8.92
CA THR A 269 -16.88 8.16 9.42
C THR A 269 -17.35 7.27 10.55
N GLY A 270 -18.24 7.77 11.39
CA GLY A 270 -18.86 7.07 12.48
C GLY A 270 -20.36 7.38 12.61
N GLY A 271 -21.00 6.82 13.62
CA GLY A 271 -22.43 6.89 13.87
C GLY A 271 -23.04 5.50 13.88
N PRO A 272 -24.26 5.27 13.37
CA PRO A 272 -24.80 3.93 13.23
C PRO A 272 -24.08 3.08 12.17
N SER A 273 -23.24 3.73 11.35
CA SER A 273 -22.47 3.10 10.27
C SER A 273 -21.04 3.60 10.27
N TRP A 274 -20.10 2.68 10.04
CA TRP A 274 -18.66 2.90 10.12
C TRP A 274 -18.02 2.68 8.76
N TRP A 275 -17.29 3.70 8.25
CA TRP A 275 -16.51 3.60 7.04
C TRP A 275 -15.03 3.64 7.35
N TRP A 276 -14.29 2.72 6.75
CA TRP A 276 -12.85 2.68 6.79
C TRP A 276 -12.28 3.09 5.44
N GLY A 277 -11.20 3.83 5.49
CA GLY A 277 -10.44 4.20 4.30
C GLY A 277 -9.00 3.80 4.45
N HIS A 278 -8.32 3.66 3.32
CA HIS A 278 -6.88 3.41 3.28
C HIS A 278 -6.26 3.96 2.01
N LYS A 279 -4.92 4.02 2.00
CA LYS A 279 -4.14 4.51 0.85
C LYS A 279 -3.02 3.53 0.55
N PRO A 280 -3.12 2.70 -0.51
CA PRO A 280 -2.06 1.76 -0.88
C PRO A 280 -0.82 2.48 -1.42
N GLY A 281 0.20 2.71 -0.58
CA GLY A 281 1.43 3.40 -0.97
C GLY A 281 1.19 4.78 -1.59
N GLY A 282 1.84 5.04 -2.72
CA GLY A 282 1.72 6.29 -3.49
C GLY A 282 0.50 6.36 -4.42
N THR A 283 -0.50 5.49 -4.27
CA THR A 283 -1.71 5.45 -5.11
C THR A 283 -2.89 6.18 -4.44
N PRO A 284 -4.05 6.34 -5.09
CA PRO A 284 -5.21 6.99 -4.48
C PRO A 284 -5.68 6.34 -3.18
N ALA A 285 -6.14 7.15 -2.24
CA ALA A 285 -6.91 6.69 -1.09
C ALA A 285 -8.28 6.16 -1.56
N LYS A 286 -8.74 5.07 -0.94
CA LYS A 286 -9.98 4.39 -1.29
C LYS A 286 -10.71 3.85 -0.05
N TYR A 287 -11.98 3.43 -0.26
CA TYR A 287 -12.87 2.89 0.77
C TYR A 287 -13.31 1.46 0.47
N THR A 288 -12.58 0.77 -0.39
CA THR A 288 -12.82 -0.62 -0.78
C THR A 288 -11.62 -1.47 -0.41
N ASP A 289 -11.86 -2.75 -0.12
CA ASP A 289 -10.79 -3.74 0.05
C ASP A 289 -10.26 -4.26 -1.31
N ASP A 290 -9.37 -5.25 -1.27
CA ASP A 290 -8.75 -5.78 -2.48
C ASP A 290 -9.69 -6.69 -3.29
N CYS A 291 -10.80 -7.16 -2.72
CA CYS A 291 -11.87 -7.88 -3.40
C CYS A 291 -12.97 -6.95 -3.96
N GLY A 292 -12.84 -5.64 -3.76
CA GLY A 292 -13.83 -4.65 -4.21
C GLY A 292 -14.99 -4.45 -3.25
N HIS A 293 -14.98 -5.08 -2.05
CA HIS A 293 -16.02 -4.83 -1.06
C HIS A 293 -15.84 -3.46 -0.43
N SER A 294 -16.95 -2.75 -0.23
CA SER A 294 -16.93 -1.51 0.55
C SER A 294 -16.51 -1.80 1.99
N LEU A 295 -15.52 -1.08 2.48
CA LEU A 295 -15.05 -1.15 3.87
C LEU A 295 -16.04 -0.41 4.78
N TYR A 296 -17.19 -1.02 4.96
CA TYR A 296 -18.36 -0.44 5.60
C TYR A 296 -19.04 -1.43 6.51
N GLN A 297 -19.35 -1.00 7.74
CA GLN A 297 -20.05 -1.80 8.72
C GLN A 297 -21.28 -1.06 9.26
N VAL A 298 -22.38 -1.82 9.45
CA VAL A 298 -23.58 -1.38 10.16
C VAL A 298 -23.85 -2.39 11.25
N ASN A 299 -23.96 -1.93 12.50
CA ASN A 299 -24.23 -2.78 13.66
C ASN A 299 -23.31 -4.01 13.76
N GLY A 300 -22.04 -3.85 13.37
CA GLY A 300 -21.05 -4.93 13.39
C GLY A 300 -21.08 -5.89 12.19
N SER A 301 -22.02 -5.70 11.27
CA SER A 301 -22.07 -6.50 10.03
C SER A 301 -21.45 -5.73 8.87
N GLY A 302 -20.70 -6.42 8.00
CA GLY A 302 -20.01 -5.85 6.84
C GLY A 302 -18.49 -6.05 6.91
N TYR A 303 -17.78 -5.35 6.03
CA TYR A 303 -16.31 -5.47 5.91
C TYR A 303 -15.59 -4.36 6.67
N ALA A 304 -14.58 -4.76 7.43
CA ALA A 304 -13.69 -3.88 8.17
C ALA A 304 -12.24 -4.40 8.08
N PRO A 305 -11.24 -3.64 8.51
CA PRO A 305 -9.85 -4.05 8.38
C PRO A 305 -9.46 -5.39 9.03
N ASN A 306 -10.25 -5.89 9.96
CA ASN A 306 -10.01 -7.18 10.63
C ASN A 306 -10.54 -8.39 9.84
N ASN A 307 -11.49 -8.19 8.92
CA ASN A 307 -12.15 -9.26 8.15
C ASN A 307 -12.25 -8.99 6.63
N CYS A 308 -11.56 -7.99 6.11
CA CYS A 308 -11.57 -7.65 4.69
C CYS A 308 -10.46 -8.38 3.91
N CYS A 309 -10.55 -8.37 2.59
CA CYS A 309 -9.49 -8.84 1.69
C CYS A 309 -8.27 -7.91 1.77
N ARG A 310 -7.11 -8.45 2.18
CA ARG A 310 -5.87 -7.68 2.40
C ARG A 310 -4.65 -8.27 1.70
N GLY A 311 -4.85 -9.25 0.82
CA GLY A 311 -3.74 -9.92 0.14
C GLY A 311 -2.72 -10.47 1.16
N ASN A 312 -1.46 -10.15 0.96
CA ASN A 312 -0.34 -10.64 1.78
C ASN A 312 -0.25 -10.03 3.19
N TYR A 313 -1.08 -9.05 3.55
CA TYR A 313 -1.08 -8.43 4.89
C TYR A 313 -1.90 -9.27 5.86
N THR A 314 -1.41 -10.46 6.14
CA THR A 314 -2.14 -11.50 6.89
C THR A 314 -2.27 -11.22 8.39
N ASN A 315 -1.29 -10.51 8.99
CA ASN A 315 -1.30 -10.26 10.43
C ASN A 315 -2.09 -8.99 10.76
N PHE A 316 -3.14 -9.15 11.53
CA PHE A 316 -3.88 -8.06 12.15
C PHE A 316 -3.24 -7.71 13.51
N CYS A 317 -2.78 -6.45 13.68
CA CYS A 317 -2.02 -6.06 14.88
C CYS A 317 -2.82 -5.24 15.90
N GLY A 318 -4.03 -4.82 15.56
CA GLY A 318 -4.90 -4.11 16.49
C GLY A 318 -5.29 -2.70 16.07
N TYR A 319 -5.99 -2.03 16.98
CA TYR A 319 -6.50 -0.66 16.84
C TYR A 319 -5.65 0.29 17.68
N PHE A 320 -5.38 1.49 17.14
CA PHE A 320 -4.60 2.53 17.80
C PHE A 320 -5.31 3.87 17.68
N TYR A 321 -5.06 4.75 18.65
CA TYR A 321 -5.77 6.00 18.80
C TYR A 321 -4.78 7.15 19.07
N GLN A 322 -5.02 8.30 18.42
CA GLN A 322 -4.27 9.51 18.71
C GLN A 322 -5.14 10.74 18.42
N ASN A 323 -4.92 11.83 19.15
CA ASN A 323 -5.60 13.09 18.88
C ASN A 323 -5.20 13.61 17.48
N ASN A 324 -6.19 13.96 16.65
CA ASN A 324 -5.96 14.43 15.29
C ASN A 324 -5.01 15.64 15.21
N SER A 325 -5.05 16.53 16.21
CA SER A 325 -4.18 17.71 16.24
C SER A 325 -2.72 17.43 16.55
N THR A 326 -2.38 16.21 16.97
CA THR A 326 -1.02 15.77 17.34
C THR A 326 -0.50 14.61 16.52
N ALA A 327 -1.34 14.00 15.66
CA ALA A 327 -1.02 12.85 14.83
C ALA A 327 -0.19 13.23 13.59
N PHE A 328 0.96 13.87 13.82
CA PHE A 328 1.87 14.19 12.72
C PHE A 328 2.83 13.03 12.43
N VAL A 329 3.31 12.92 11.21
CA VAL A 329 4.25 11.90 10.74
C VAL A 329 5.44 12.51 10.00
N ALA A 330 6.56 11.77 9.90
CA ALA A 330 7.79 12.20 9.21
C ALA A 330 8.37 11.07 8.34
#